data_e1e2d4ad607e47fca3d2493025168a45
#
_entry.id   e1e2d4ad607e47fca3d2493025168a45
#
_cell.length_a   1.000
_cell.length_b   1.000
_cell.length_c   1.000
_cell.angle_alpha   90.00
_cell.angle_beta   90.00
_cell.angle_gamma   90.00
#
_symmetry.space_group_name_H-M   'P 1'
#
loop_
_entity.id
_entity.type
_entity.pdbx_description
1 polymer ?
#
loop_
_entity_poly.entity_id
_entity_poly.type
_entity_poly.pdbx_seq_one_letter_code
_entity_poly.pdbx_strand_id
1 'polypeptide(L)'
;MPRIQRCTMNQEILQEIIKQDYTKIQQDIEAFLKDAVSQNKADGVIFGLSGGIDSVTIGYLCGKIFGKKALALVMPDSTVSPSSETGDALKAIGELGLDYKLIDIDVIHKRYSNYLEPDERALGNLRARIRANILYYYANLKNLLVLGTSDKSEYSIGYFTKFGDGCADLLPISKLYKTQLREFAKMLGVPNSIITKKSSPNLWKGHIAEDELGITFEEIDSILYCLEKRLSVDEIVKKTEIKKDFVEKVCQMHENSWHKRLPPKRVVQNMDEINKLITRMEKDANI
;
A
#
# COMPACT_ATOMS: atom_id res chain seq x y z
N MET A 1 -6.88 -27.46 1.16
CA MET A 1 -6.75 -26.17 0.45
C MET A 1 -6.51 -26.45 -1.02
N PRO A 2 -7.34 -25.98 -1.95
CA PRO A 2 -7.09 -26.19 -3.37
C PRO A 2 -5.80 -25.46 -3.76
N ARG A 3 -4.87 -26.15 -4.40
CA ARG A 3 -3.70 -25.54 -5.05
C ARG A 3 -4.22 -24.57 -6.11
N ILE A 4 -3.82 -23.29 -6.03
CA ILE A 4 -4.03 -22.31 -7.10
C ILE A 4 -3.44 -22.95 -8.37
N GLN A 5 -4.31 -23.36 -9.29
CA GLN A 5 -3.88 -23.82 -10.60
C GLN A 5 -3.31 -22.61 -11.33
N ARG A 6 -1.98 -22.54 -11.42
CA ARG A 6 -1.29 -21.48 -12.17
C ARG A 6 -1.80 -21.53 -13.61
N CYS A 7 -2.53 -20.51 -14.02
CA CYS A 7 -2.79 -20.24 -15.43
C CYS A 7 -1.44 -19.94 -16.12
N THR A 8 -1.30 -20.35 -17.36
CA THR A 8 -0.20 -19.92 -18.23
C THR A 8 -0.44 -18.46 -18.61
N MET A 9 0.03 -17.53 -17.78
CA MET A 9 -0.03 -16.10 -18.08
C MET A 9 1.03 -15.72 -19.11
N ASN A 10 0.67 -14.82 -20.04
CA ASN A 10 1.61 -14.30 -21.01
C ASN A 10 2.72 -13.51 -20.32
N GLN A 11 3.95 -14.05 -20.32
CA GLN A 11 5.11 -13.46 -19.66
C GLN A 11 5.59 -12.15 -20.33
N GLU A 12 5.26 -11.92 -21.60
CA GLU A 12 5.66 -10.69 -22.32
C GLU A 12 5.05 -9.45 -21.69
N ILE A 13 3.78 -9.53 -21.22
CA ILE A 13 3.11 -8.41 -20.54
C ILE A 13 3.83 -8.07 -19.25
N LEU A 14 4.20 -9.09 -18.47
CA LEU A 14 4.91 -8.88 -17.21
C LEU A 14 6.27 -8.20 -17.46
N GLN A 15 6.99 -8.61 -18.51
CA GLN A 15 8.25 -7.96 -18.92
C GLN A 15 8.03 -6.51 -19.35
N GLU A 16 6.92 -6.20 -20.06
CA GLU A 16 6.57 -4.84 -20.43
C GLU A 16 6.29 -3.97 -19.18
N ILE A 17 5.58 -4.52 -18.18
CA ILE A 17 5.26 -3.82 -16.93
C ILE A 17 6.52 -3.47 -16.14
N ILE A 18 7.44 -4.44 -15.95
CA ILE A 18 8.61 -4.25 -15.09
C ILE A 18 9.75 -3.47 -15.77
N LYS A 19 9.69 -3.27 -17.07
CA LYS A 19 10.71 -2.52 -17.82
C LYS A 19 10.52 -1.02 -17.62
N GLN A 20 11.08 -0.48 -16.54
CA GLN A 20 10.98 0.92 -16.15
C GLN A 20 12.36 1.52 -15.86
N ASP A 21 12.47 2.84 -15.92
CA ASP A 21 13.61 3.58 -15.37
C ASP A 21 13.42 3.81 -13.87
N TYR A 22 13.82 2.84 -13.07
CA TYR A 22 13.68 2.91 -11.61
C TYR A 22 14.52 4.01 -10.97
N THR A 23 15.61 4.44 -11.60
CA THR A 23 16.42 5.57 -11.15
C THR A 23 15.62 6.87 -11.27
N LYS A 24 14.96 7.07 -12.41
CA LYS A 24 14.08 8.22 -12.62
C LYS A 24 12.90 8.21 -11.65
N ILE A 25 12.26 7.04 -11.47
CA ILE A 25 11.16 6.86 -10.50
C ILE A 25 11.61 7.24 -9.10
N GLN A 26 12.81 6.80 -8.66
CA GLN A 26 13.35 7.19 -7.36
C GLN A 26 13.50 8.71 -7.25
N GLN A 27 14.07 9.37 -8.25
CA GLN A 27 14.26 10.82 -8.26
C GLN A 27 12.92 11.57 -8.17
N ASP A 28 11.91 11.12 -8.90
CA ASP A 28 10.57 11.71 -8.89
C ASP A 28 9.89 11.56 -7.52
N ILE A 29 10.01 10.38 -6.88
CA ILE A 29 9.51 10.17 -5.51
C ILE A 29 10.28 11.03 -4.50
N GLU A 30 11.61 11.13 -4.62
CA GLU A 30 12.43 11.99 -3.74
C GLU A 30 12.02 13.45 -3.85
N ALA A 31 11.81 13.96 -5.07
CA ALA A 31 11.35 15.33 -5.30
C ALA A 31 9.95 15.54 -4.70
N PHE A 32 9.00 14.66 -5.01
CA PHE A 32 7.64 14.72 -4.48
C PHE A 32 7.60 14.77 -2.95
N LEU A 33 8.37 13.92 -2.27
CA LEU A 33 8.39 13.89 -0.80
C LEU A 33 9.03 15.15 -0.19
N LYS A 34 10.14 15.65 -0.76
CA LYS A 34 10.80 16.88 -0.30
C LYS A 34 9.90 18.10 -0.48
N ASP A 35 9.25 18.20 -1.63
CA ASP A 35 8.34 19.32 -1.95
C ASP A 35 7.13 19.29 -1.01
N ALA A 36 6.52 18.12 -0.78
CA ALA A 36 5.40 18.00 0.13
C ALA A 36 5.75 18.41 1.58
N VAL A 37 6.90 17.95 2.10
CA VAL A 37 7.37 18.34 3.45
C VAL A 37 7.59 19.85 3.53
N SER A 38 8.21 20.46 2.50
CA SER A 38 8.46 21.89 2.45
C SER A 38 7.17 22.71 2.36
N GLN A 39 6.25 22.35 1.48
CA GLN A 39 4.98 23.06 1.27
C GLN A 39 4.08 23.03 2.51
N ASN A 40 4.08 21.92 3.24
CA ASN A 40 3.31 21.77 4.47
C ASN A 40 4.04 22.27 5.73
N LYS A 41 5.27 22.77 5.59
CA LYS A 41 6.12 23.21 6.71
C LYS A 41 6.24 22.12 7.79
N ALA A 42 6.32 20.86 7.36
CA ALA A 42 6.50 19.72 8.26
C ALA A 42 7.99 19.55 8.60
N ASP A 43 8.26 18.96 9.78
CA ASP A 43 9.62 18.70 10.24
C ASP A 43 10.23 17.43 9.65
N GLY A 44 9.39 16.58 9.03
CA GLY A 44 9.78 15.33 8.42
C GLY A 44 8.59 14.44 8.10
N VAL A 45 8.81 13.12 8.14
CA VAL A 45 7.81 12.11 7.78
C VAL A 45 7.70 11.01 8.82
N ILE A 46 6.53 10.35 8.87
CA ILE A 46 6.28 9.18 9.72
C ILE A 46 5.56 8.10 8.92
N PHE A 47 5.89 6.84 9.16
CA PHE A 47 5.27 5.70 8.49
C PHE A 47 5.26 4.44 9.36
N GLY A 48 4.32 3.54 9.07
CA GLY A 48 4.31 2.21 9.66
C GLY A 48 5.33 1.30 8.97
N LEU A 49 6.17 0.59 9.73
CA LEU A 49 7.15 -0.35 9.20
C LEU A 49 6.83 -1.74 9.74
N SER A 50 6.21 -2.57 8.88
CA SER A 50 5.71 -3.90 9.25
C SER A 50 6.72 -5.03 9.02
N GLY A 51 7.77 -4.80 8.23
CA GLY A 51 8.70 -5.84 7.74
C GLY A 51 8.27 -6.48 6.42
N GLY A 52 7.14 -6.06 5.83
CA GLY A 52 6.74 -6.38 4.47
C GLY A 52 7.41 -5.46 3.45
N ILE A 53 7.48 -5.92 2.19
CA ILE A 53 8.21 -5.23 1.11
C ILE A 53 7.80 -3.77 0.95
N ASP A 54 6.51 -3.45 1.00
CA ASP A 54 5.98 -2.10 0.77
C ASP A 54 6.54 -1.12 1.81
N SER A 55 6.36 -1.45 3.08
CA SER A 55 6.80 -0.62 4.20
C SER A 55 8.33 -0.52 4.31
N VAL A 56 9.05 -1.60 4.01
CA VAL A 56 10.52 -1.58 4.01
C VAL A 56 11.05 -0.74 2.84
N THR A 57 10.43 -0.80 1.67
CA THR A 57 10.79 0.07 0.54
C THR A 57 10.63 1.55 0.90
N ILE A 58 9.54 1.92 1.59
CA ILE A 58 9.36 3.27 2.14
C ILE A 58 10.48 3.60 3.14
N GLY A 59 10.85 2.66 4.00
CA GLY A 59 11.97 2.83 4.95
C GLY A 59 13.28 3.17 4.25
N TYR A 60 13.65 2.43 3.19
CA TYR A 60 14.86 2.67 2.40
C TYR A 60 14.84 4.05 1.71
N LEU A 61 13.70 4.45 1.14
CA LEU A 61 13.52 5.78 0.55
C LEU A 61 13.69 6.88 1.62
N CYS A 62 12.95 6.77 2.73
CA CYS A 62 12.93 7.79 3.76
C CYS A 62 14.26 7.91 4.51
N GLY A 63 14.95 6.78 4.76
CA GLY A 63 16.29 6.79 5.36
C GLY A 63 17.29 7.59 4.52
N LYS A 64 17.26 7.41 3.20
CA LYS A 64 18.10 8.15 2.27
C LYS A 64 17.74 9.63 2.16
N ILE A 65 16.43 9.96 2.14
CA ILE A 65 15.96 11.32 1.87
C ILE A 65 15.99 12.20 3.13
N PHE A 66 15.54 11.66 4.26
CA PHE A 66 15.25 12.41 5.49
C PHE A 66 16.15 12.05 6.67
N GLY A 67 16.81 10.88 6.65
CA GLY A 67 17.65 10.42 7.77
C GLY A 67 16.86 10.46 9.10
N LYS A 68 17.36 11.19 10.09
CA LYS A 68 16.74 11.34 11.42
C LYS A 68 15.39 12.10 11.44
N LYS A 69 15.01 12.73 10.34
CA LYS A 69 13.67 13.35 10.19
C LYS A 69 12.60 12.35 9.70
N ALA A 70 12.96 11.07 9.56
CA ALA A 70 12.05 9.99 9.27
C ALA A 70 11.83 9.15 10.52
N LEU A 71 10.58 9.04 10.98
CA LEU A 71 10.19 8.24 12.14
C LEU A 71 9.47 6.98 11.70
N ALA A 72 10.00 5.80 12.00
CA ALA A 72 9.36 4.52 11.75
C ALA A 72 8.56 4.06 12.97
N LEU A 73 7.30 3.63 12.79
CA LEU A 73 6.54 2.97 13.83
C LEU A 73 6.40 1.47 13.52
N VAL A 74 6.93 0.63 14.38
CA VAL A 74 6.76 -0.82 14.36
C VAL A 74 5.62 -1.15 15.30
N MET A 75 4.48 -1.56 14.76
CA MET A 75 3.23 -1.74 15.51
C MET A 75 2.65 -3.15 15.32
N PRO A 76 3.32 -4.21 15.84
CA PRO A 76 2.78 -5.55 15.79
C PRO A 76 1.50 -5.66 16.65
N ASP A 77 0.63 -6.58 16.30
CA ASP A 77 -0.29 -7.21 17.23
C ASP A 77 0.31 -8.59 17.51
N SER A 78 0.91 -8.79 18.69
CA SER A 78 1.65 -10.02 19.04
C SER A 78 0.79 -11.28 19.00
N THR A 79 -0.54 -11.15 18.96
CA THR A 79 -1.48 -12.28 18.85
C THR A 79 -1.63 -12.80 17.41
N VAL A 80 -1.33 -11.99 16.40
CA VAL A 80 -1.51 -12.33 14.98
C VAL A 80 -0.28 -12.07 14.11
N SER A 81 0.54 -11.07 14.44
CA SER A 81 1.74 -10.71 13.67
C SER A 81 2.87 -11.69 13.93
N PRO A 82 3.48 -12.30 12.90
CA PRO A 82 4.65 -13.13 13.08
C PRO A 82 5.83 -12.34 13.66
N SER A 83 6.51 -12.89 14.67
CA SER A 83 7.70 -12.26 15.27
C SER A 83 8.85 -12.04 14.27
N SER A 84 8.93 -12.88 13.24
CA SER A 84 9.88 -12.72 12.14
C SER A 84 9.70 -11.42 11.37
N GLU A 85 8.46 -10.95 11.17
CA GLU A 85 8.20 -9.68 10.49
C GLU A 85 8.63 -8.48 11.34
N THR A 86 8.35 -8.53 12.64
CA THR A 86 8.88 -7.52 13.57
C THR A 86 10.42 -7.53 13.58
N GLY A 87 11.04 -8.72 13.52
CA GLY A 87 12.49 -8.86 13.40
C GLY A 87 13.05 -8.25 12.11
N ASP A 88 12.40 -8.49 10.97
CA ASP A 88 12.79 -7.90 9.68
C ASP A 88 12.64 -6.36 9.68
N ALA A 89 11.58 -5.84 10.31
CA ALA A 89 11.39 -4.40 10.47
C ALA A 89 12.52 -3.78 11.31
N LEU A 90 12.84 -4.36 12.45
CA LEU A 90 13.92 -3.87 13.33
C LEU A 90 15.30 -3.98 12.69
N LYS A 91 15.55 -5.02 11.91
CA LYS A 91 16.79 -5.18 11.15
C LYS A 91 16.93 -4.07 10.10
N ALA A 92 15.89 -3.80 9.32
CA ALA A 92 15.89 -2.71 8.35
C ALA A 92 16.11 -1.34 9.01
N ILE A 93 15.50 -1.08 10.17
CA ILE A 93 15.72 0.12 10.98
C ILE A 93 17.19 0.27 11.37
N GLY A 94 17.81 -0.82 11.85
CA GLY A 94 19.23 -0.82 12.24
C GLY A 94 20.16 -0.55 11.07
N GLU A 95 19.92 -1.16 9.91
CA GLU A 95 20.68 -0.96 8.68
C GLU A 95 20.58 0.48 8.15
N LEU A 96 19.39 1.10 8.26
CA LEU A 96 19.12 2.43 7.75
C LEU A 96 19.38 3.56 8.78
N GLY A 97 19.63 3.22 10.04
CA GLY A 97 19.84 4.17 11.12
C GLY A 97 18.61 5.06 11.39
N LEU A 98 17.40 4.55 11.17
CA LEU A 98 16.16 5.29 11.38
C LEU A 98 15.84 5.45 12.87
N ASP A 99 15.21 6.56 13.22
CA ASP A 99 14.53 6.69 14.51
C ASP A 99 13.23 5.87 14.47
N TYR A 100 12.92 5.20 15.58
CA TYR A 100 11.74 4.35 15.62
C TYR A 100 11.06 4.30 16.99
N LYS A 101 9.82 3.78 16.98
CA LYS A 101 9.12 3.31 18.18
C LYS A 101 8.54 1.93 17.93
N LEU A 102 8.62 1.07 18.91
CA LEU A 102 7.98 -0.24 18.93
C LEU A 102 6.78 -0.19 19.87
N ILE A 103 5.58 -0.43 19.35
CA ILE A 103 4.32 -0.35 20.08
C ILE A 103 3.49 -1.58 19.75
N ASP A 104 3.40 -2.54 20.67
CA ASP A 104 2.48 -3.65 20.49
C ASP A 104 1.05 -3.17 20.70
N ILE A 105 0.18 -3.42 19.73
CA ILE A 105 -1.21 -2.97 19.75
C ILE A 105 -2.19 -4.01 20.34
N ASP A 106 -1.73 -5.18 20.77
CA ASP A 106 -2.56 -6.28 21.24
C ASP A 106 -3.49 -5.86 22.38
N VAL A 107 -2.96 -5.18 23.39
CA VAL A 107 -3.72 -4.70 24.55
C VAL A 107 -4.78 -3.69 24.13
N ILE A 108 -4.43 -2.77 23.21
CA ILE A 108 -5.34 -1.76 22.69
C ILE A 108 -6.46 -2.44 21.91
N HIS A 109 -6.11 -3.32 20.98
CA HIS A 109 -7.06 -4.07 20.17
C HIS A 109 -8.00 -4.92 21.03
N LYS A 110 -7.45 -5.67 22.01
CA LYS A 110 -8.21 -6.48 22.94
C LYS A 110 -9.19 -5.62 23.74
N ARG A 111 -8.77 -4.43 24.18
CA ARG A 111 -9.65 -3.53 24.94
C ARG A 111 -10.84 -3.07 24.11
N TYR A 112 -10.62 -2.68 22.84
CA TYR A 112 -11.72 -2.36 21.93
C TYR A 112 -12.64 -3.57 21.69
N SER A 113 -12.06 -4.74 21.41
CA SER A 113 -12.81 -5.97 21.07
C SER A 113 -13.79 -6.39 22.18
N ASN A 114 -13.46 -6.08 23.46
CA ASN A 114 -14.35 -6.39 24.58
C ASN A 114 -15.71 -5.65 24.55
N TYR A 115 -15.84 -4.62 23.73
CA TYR A 115 -17.06 -3.80 23.58
C TYR A 115 -17.76 -3.98 22.23
N LEU A 116 -17.22 -4.86 21.36
CA LEU A 116 -17.69 -5.02 19.99
C LEU A 116 -18.14 -6.46 19.73
N GLU A 117 -19.05 -6.60 18.78
CA GLU A 117 -19.45 -7.92 18.29
C GLU A 117 -18.28 -8.64 17.61
N PRO A 118 -18.14 -9.97 17.80
CA PRO A 118 -17.05 -10.74 17.23
C PRO A 118 -17.25 -10.96 15.73
N ASP A 119 -16.44 -10.32 14.91
CA ASP A 119 -16.32 -10.54 13.47
C ASP A 119 -14.84 -10.42 13.06
N GLU A 120 -14.27 -11.45 12.49
CA GLU A 120 -12.83 -11.54 12.20
C GLU A 120 -12.37 -10.41 11.26
N ARG A 121 -13.16 -10.10 10.22
CA ARG A 121 -12.83 -9.08 9.23
C ARG A 121 -12.95 -7.66 9.82
N ALA A 122 -14.02 -7.41 10.58
CA ALA A 122 -14.22 -6.12 11.23
C ALA A 122 -13.13 -5.86 12.28
N LEU A 123 -12.78 -6.86 13.10
CA LEU A 123 -11.68 -6.80 14.08
C LEU A 123 -10.31 -6.67 13.39
N GLY A 124 -10.10 -7.33 12.24
CA GLY A 124 -8.93 -7.12 11.41
C GLY A 124 -8.79 -5.67 10.94
N ASN A 125 -9.86 -5.10 10.38
CA ASN A 125 -9.91 -3.70 9.98
C ASN A 125 -9.70 -2.73 11.16
N LEU A 126 -10.14 -3.11 12.37
CA LEU A 126 -9.88 -2.33 13.58
C LEU A 126 -8.38 -2.23 13.88
N ARG A 127 -7.59 -3.31 13.70
CA ARG A 127 -6.13 -3.28 13.85
C ARG A 127 -5.49 -2.21 12.95
N ALA A 128 -5.89 -2.17 11.68
CA ALA A 128 -5.39 -1.17 10.74
C ALA A 128 -5.72 0.27 11.19
N ARG A 129 -6.94 0.51 11.72
CA ARG A 129 -7.37 1.82 12.22
C ARG A 129 -6.66 2.22 13.51
N ILE A 130 -6.41 1.28 14.42
CA ILE A 130 -5.60 1.55 15.62
C ILE A 130 -4.19 2.03 15.22
N ARG A 131 -3.55 1.36 14.26
CA ARG A 131 -2.24 1.78 13.73
C ARG A 131 -2.29 3.18 13.11
N ALA A 132 -3.32 3.49 12.33
CA ALA A 132 -3.51 4.82 11.76
C ALA A 132 -3.66 5.89 12.85
N ASN A 133 -4.46 5.65 13.89
CA ASN A 133 -4.62 6.58 15.01
C ASN A 133 -3.29 6.86 15.71
N ILE A 134 -2.46 5.84 15.92
CA ILE A 134 -1.14 5.99 16.55
C ILE A 134 -0.19 6.78 15.63
N LEU A 135 -0.20 6.52 14.31
CA LEU A 135 0.59 7.28 13.33
C LEU A 135 0.23 8.76 13.39
N TYR A 136 -1.04 9.12 13.31
CA TYR A 136 -1.49 10.51 13.36
C TYR A 136 -1.29 11.17 14.72
N TYR A 137 -1.33 10.42 15.83
CA TYR A 137 -0.94 10.95 17.13
C TYR A 137 0.50 11.45 17.13
N TYR A 138 1.45 10.63 16.63
CA TYR A 138 2.86 11.04 16.57
C TYR A 138 3.14 12.07 15.46
N ALA A 139 2.39 12.01 14.35
CA ALA A 139 2.45 13.03 13.31
C ALA A 139 2.13 14.42 13.88
N ASN A 140 1.02 14.53 14.61
CA ASN A 140 0.62 15.77 15.26
C ASN A 140 1.64 16.22 16.35
N LEU A 141 2.11 15.27 17.17
CA LEU A 141 3.05 15.57 18.26
C LEU A 141 4.38 16.12 17.75
N LYS A 142 4.82 15.70 16.54
CA LYS A 142 6.15 15.98 15.99
C LYS A 142 6.11 16.76 14.68
N ASN A 143 4.96 17.28 14.26
CA ASN A 143 4.76 18.00 13.00
C ASN A 143 5.29 17.21 11.79
N LEU A 144 4.86 15.94 11.64
CA LEU A 144 5.30 15.04 10.56
C LEU A 144 4.14 14.75 9.61
N LEU A 145 4.45 14.45 8.33
CA LEU A 145 3.49 13.93 7.38
C LEU A 145 3.45 12.40 7.42
N VAL A 146 2.25 11.84 7.42
CA VAL A 146 2.03 10.39 7.42
C VAL A 146 2.19 9.85 6.00
N LEU A 147 3.12 8.91 5.80
CA LEU A 147 3.27 8.19 4.55
C LEU A 147 2.50 6.86 4.60
N GLY A 148 1.66 6.65 3.60
CA GLY A 148 1.02 5.35 3.37
C GLY A 148 1.90 4.46 2.51
N THR A 149 1.75 3.17 2.71
CA THR A 149 2.58 2.13 2.08
C THR A 149 1.85 1.34 0.99
N SER A 150 0.65 1.77 0.59
CA SER A 150 -0.12 1.11 -0.47
C SER A 150 0.56 1.31 -1.83
N ASP A 151 0.77 0.21 -2.55
CA ASP A 151 1.20 0.24 -3.95
C ASP A 151 0.01 0.43 -4.91
N LYS A 152 0.28 0.50 -6.21
CA LYS A 152 -0.74 0.71 -7.25
C LYS A 152 -1.72 -0.45 -7.33
N SER A 153 -1.24 -1.69 -7.20
CA SER A 153 -2.06 -2.89 -7.30
C SER A 153 -3.10 -2.93 -6.20
N GLU A 154 -2.65 -2.81 -4.94
CA GLU A 154 -3.51 -2.78 -3.76
C GLU A 154 -4.48 -1.59 -3.80
N TYR A 155 -3.96 -0.40 -4.11
CA TYR A 155 -4.76 0.82 -4.17
C TYR A 155 -5.84 0.73 -5.24
N SER A 156 -5.51 0.21 -6.43
CA SER A 156 -6.44 0.11 -7.57
C SER A 156 -7.59 -0.84 -7.32
N ILE A 157 -7.35 -1.99 -6.70
CA ILE A 157 -8.40 -2.97 -6.38
C ILE A 157 -9.07 -2.71 -5.02
N GLY A 158 -8.62 -1.67 -4.28
CA GLY A 158 -9.13 -1.33 -2.97
C GLY A 158 -8.77 -2.35 -1.88
N TYR A 159 -7.66 -3.04 -2.02
CA TYR A 159 -7.16 -3.99 -1.04
C TYR A 159 -6.42 -3.28 0.10
N PHE A 160 -7.16 -2.46 0.81
CA PHE A 160 -6.73 -1.73 2.00
C PHE A 160 -7.94 -1.38 2.88
N THR A 161 -7.71 -1.12 4.14
CA THR A 161 -8.75 -0.67 5.08
C THR A 161 -8.95 0.84 4.95
N LYS A 162 -10.15 1.25 4.52
CA LYS A 162 -10.51 2.67 4.47
C LYS A 162 -10.41 3.29 5.87
N PHE A 163 -9.70 4.42 5.98
CA PHE A 163 -9.38 5.08 7.25
C PHE A 163 -8.52 4.23 8.22
N GLY A 164 -7.86 3.21 7.70
CA GLY A 164 -6.83 2.44 8.37
C GLY A 164 -5.50 2.64 7.65
N ASP A 165 -4.95 1.59 7.04
CA ASP A 165 -3.75 1.67 6.18
C ASP A 165 -3.94 2.52 4.91
N GLY A 166 -5.20 2.76 4.48
CA GLY A 166 -5.53 3.75 3.46
C GLY A 166 -5.59 5.21 3.97
N CYS A 167 -5.28 5.47 5.24
CA CYS A 167 -5.25 6.81 5.82
C CYS A 167 -3.82 7.34 5.84
N ALA A 168 -3.51 8.27 4.94
CA ALA A 168 -2.19 8.86 4.81
C ALA A 168 -2.27 10.26 4.19
N ASP A 169 -1.25 11.08 4.43
CA ASP A 169 -1.10 12.38 3.79
C ASP A 169 -0.48 12.23 2.40
N LEU A 170 0.44 11.27 2.23
CA LEU A 170 1.16 11.01 0.99
C LEU A 170 1.25 9.51 0.69
N LEU A 171 1.17 9.13 -0.59
CA LEU A 171 1.27 7.74 -1.08
C LEU A 171 2.43 7.62 -2.09
N PRO A 172 3.69 7.57 -1.65
CA PRO A 172 4.85 7.71 -2.53
C PRO A 172 5.05 6.55 -3.53
N ILE A 173 4.55 5.35 -3.24
CA ILE A 173 4.68 4.18 -4.11
C ILE A 173 3.37 3.79 -4.82
N SER A 174 2.32 4.60 -4.71
CA SER A 174 1.01 4.29 -5.29
C SER A 174 0.94 4.30 -6.83
N LYS A 175 2.01 4.72 -7.50
CA LYS A 175 2.17 4.61 -8.96
C LYS A 175 2.87 3.31 -9.40
N LEU A 176 3.44 2.54 -8.49
CA LEU A 176 4.15 1.29 -8.79
C LEU A 176 3.24 0.08 -8.58
N TYR A 177 3.07 -0.75 -9.59
CA TYR A 177 2.50 -2.07 -9.42
C TYR A 177 3.33 -2.92 -8.45
N LYS A 178 2.75 -3.93 -7.81
CA LYS A 178 3.47 -4.84 -6.90
C LYS A 178 4.71 -5.46 -7.58
N THR A 179 4.58 -5.85 -8.84
CA THR A 179 5.69 -6.40 -9.64
C THR A 179 6.79 -5.37 -9.90
N GLN A 180 6.43 -4.13 -10.20
CA GLN A 180 7.38 -3.01 -10.33
C GLN A 180 8.03 -2.66 -8.99
N LEU A 181 7.26 -2.67 -7.91
CA LEU A 181 7.78 -2.41 -6.57
C LEU A 181 8.85 -3.43 -6.16
N ARG A 182 8.69 -4.71 -6.52
CA ARG A 182 9.72 -5.73 -6.27
C ARG A 182 11.04 -5.41 -6.97
N GLU A 183 11.00 -4.98 -8.22
CA GLU A 183 12.21 -4.56 -8.95
C GLU A 183 12.80 -3.26 -8.40
N PHE A 184 11.95 -2.31 -8.05
CA PHE A 184 12.36 -1.06 -7.40
C PHE A 184 13.04 -1.31 -6.05
N ALA A 185 12.47 -2.19 -5.23
CA ALA A 185 13.04 -2.61 -3.94
C ALA A 185 14.44 -3.25 -4.11
N LYS A 186 14.63 -4.08 -5.15
CA LYS A 186 15.95 -4.64 -5.49
C LYS A 186 16.97 -3.54 -5.79
N MET A 187 16.57 -2.57 -6.62
CA MET A 187 17.44 -1.45 -6.99
C MET A 187 17.82 -0.60 -5.77
N LEU A 188 16.91 -0.44 -4.81
CA LEU A 188 17.18 0.27 -3.56
C LEU A 188 18.06 -0.52 -2.57
N GLY A 189 18.30 -1.81 -2.80
CA GLY A 189 19.09 -2.67 -1.92
C GLY A 189 18.29 -3.37 -0.81
N VAL A 190 16.97 -3.43 -0.92
CA VAL A 190 16.14 -4.19 0.02
C VAL A 190 16.53 -5.67 -0.02
N PRO A 191 16.70 -6.35 1.14
CA PRO A 191 17.10 -7.76 1.20
C PRO A 191 16.13 -8.68 0.42
N ASN A 192 16.69 -9.63 -0.33
CA ASN A 192 15.91 -10.55 -1.16
C ASN A 192 14.92 -11.39 -0.32
N SER A 193 15.23 -11.70 0.93
CA SER A 193 14.33 -12.38 1.87
C SER A 193 13.03 -11.61 2.13
N ILE A 194 13.05 -10.29 2.04
CA ILE A 194 11.87 -9.42 2.17
C ILE A 194 11.13 -9.33 0.82
N ILE A 195 11.88 -9.18 -0.29
CA ILE A 195 11.30 -9.05 -1.64
C ILE A 195 10.49 -10.27 -2.05
N THR A 196 10.97 -11.47 -1.72
CA THR A 196 10.34 -12.75 -2.09
C THR A 196 9.28 -13.23 -1.11
N LYS A 197 9.09 -12.51 0.01
CA LYS A 197 8.08 -12.85 1.01
C LYS A 197 6.67 -12.65 0.43
N LYS A 198 5.75 -13.57 0.76
CA LYS A 198 4.34 -13.40 0.42
C LYS A 198 3.76 -12.17 1.12
N SER A 199 2.99 -11.38 0.39
CA SER A 199 2.31 -10.21 0.96
C SER A 199 1.26 -10.62 1.98
N SER A 200 1.31 -10.02 3.16
CA SER A 200 0.37 -10.29 4.25
C SER A 200 -0.01 -8.98 4.95
N PRO A 201 -1.31 -8.65 5.02
CA PRO A 201 -1.77 -7.50 5.81
C PRO A 201 -1.80 -7.78 7.32
N ASN A 202 -1.59 -9.04 7.76
CA ASN A 202 -1.59 -9.44 9.17
C ASN A 202 -2.83 -8.94 9.97
N LEU A 203 -4.02 -9.03 9.34
CA LEU A 203 -5.28 -8.66 10.00
C LEU A 203 -5.82 -9.81 10.85
N TRP A 204 -5.43 -11.05 10.56
CA TRP A 204 -5.66 -12.26 11.36
C TRP A 204 -4.51 -13.24 11.17
N LYS A 205 -4.49 -14.29 11.99
CA LYS A 205 -3.38 -15.26 12.00
C LYS A 205 -3.27 -16.01 10.67
N GLY A 206 -2.08 -15.96 10.04
CA GLY A 206 -1.82 -16.64 8.77
C GLY A 206 -2.46 -15.99 7.56
N HIS A 207 -2.87 -14.73 7.66
CA HIS A 207 -3.46 -13.97 6.57
C HIS A 207 -2.43 -13.75 5.44
N ILE A 208 -2.72 -14.27 4.24
CA ILE A 208 -1.94 -14.07 3.01
C ILE A 208 -2.84 -13.42 1.98
N ALA A 209 -2.38 -12.32 1.39
CA ALA A 209 -3.18 -11.51 0.46
C ALA A 209 -3.64 -12.31 -0.77
N GLU A 210 -2.73 -13.02 -1.43
CA GLU A 210 -3.06 -13.80 -2.63
C GLU A 210 -3.99 -14.98 -2.34
N ASP A 211 -3.90 -15.58 -1.13
CA ASP A 211 -4.80 -16.66 -0.72
C ASP A 211 -6.24 -16.13 -0.49
N GLU A 212 -6.38 -14.92 0.08
CA GLU A 212 -7.70 -14.24 0.22
C GLU A 212 -8.24 -13.78 -1.13
N LEU A 213 -7.38 -13.19 -1.95
CA LEU A 213 -7.75 -12.70 -3.28
C LEU A 213 -8.04 -13.84 -4.26
N GLY A 214 -7.41 -15.01 -4.08
CA GLY A 214 -7.52 -16.15 -4.98
C GLY A 214 -6.88 -15.92 -6.36
N ILE A 215 -6.01 -14.90 -6.47
CA ILE A 215 -5.30 -14.50 -7.70
C ILE A 215 -3.95 -13.90 -7.29
N THR A 216 -2.92 -14.06 -8.11
CA THR A 216 -1.58 -13.55 -7.85
C THR A 216 -1.46 -12.05 -8.18
N PHE A 217 -0.49 -11.36 -7.58
CA PHE A 217 -0.24 -9.95 -7.93
C PHE A 217 0.26 -9.80 -9.38
N GLU A 218 0.98 -10.75 -9.91
CA GLU A 218 1.40 -10.76 -11.33
C GLU A 218 0.19 -10.74 -12.28
N GLU A 219 -0.85 -11.54 -11.98
CA GLU A 219 -2.09 -11.58 -12.73
C GLU A 219 -2.90 -10.28 -12.54
N ILE A 220 -3.01 -9.78 -11.31
CA ILE A 220 -3.68 -8.49 -11.00
C ILE A 220 -3.02 -7.36 -11.79
N ASP A 221 -1.70 -7.25 -11.73
CA ASP A 221 -0.95 -6.19 -12.39
C ASP A 221 -1.12 -6.23 -13.91
N SER A 222 -1.10 -7.44 -14.50
CA SER A 222 -1.33 -7.64 -15.93
C SER A 222 -2.72 -7.19 -16.36
N ILE A 223 -3.75 -7.50 -15.57
CA ILE A 223 -5.13 -7.08 -15.81
C ILE A 223 -5.26 -5.55 -15.70
N LEU A 224 -4.77 -4.96 -14.59
CA LEU A 224 -4.83 -3.52 -14.35
C LEU A 224 -4.09 -2.73 -15.42
N TYR A 225 -2.92 -3.21 -15.86
CA TYR A 225 -2.14 -2.62 -16.94
C TYR A 225 -2.90 -2.60 -18.27
N CYS A 226 -3.63 -3.67 -18.57
CA CYS A 226 -4.48 -3.74 -19.75
C CYS A 226 -5.71 -2.83 -19.62
N LEU A 227 -6.31 -2.72 -18.43
CA LEU A 227 -7.42 -1.79 -18.16
C LEU A 227 -7.00 -0.33 -18.36
N GLU A 228 -5.80 0.07 -17.94
CA GLU A 228 -5.26 1.42 -18.19
C GLU A 228 -5.09 1.72 -19.70
N LYS A 229 -4.84 0.69 -20.49
CA LYS A 229 -4.83 0.77 -21.96
C LYS A 229 -6.25 0.74 -22.57
N ARG A 230 -7.30 0.75 -21.73
CA ARG A 230 -8.72 0.74 -22.13
C ARG A 230 -9.13 -0.48 -22.93
N LEU A 231 -8.48 -1.63 -22.68
CA LEU A 231 -8.87 -2.89 -23.31
C LEU A 231 -10.16 -3.44 -22.66
N SER A 232 -11.03 -4.02 -23.48
CA SER A 232 -12.21 -4.76 -23.00
C SER A 232 -11.82 -6.05 -22.30
N VAL A 233 -12.74 -6.63 -21.51
CA VAL A 233 -12.52 -7.91 -20.81
C VAL A 233 -12.05 -9.00 -21.77
N ASP A 234 -12.69 -9.13 -22.94
CA ASP A 234 -12.34 -10.19 -23.90
C ASP A 234 -10.95 -9.96 -24.53
N GLU A 235 -10.56 -8.69 -24.77
CA GLU A 235 -9.21 -8.35 -25.23
C GLU A 235 -8.15 -8.61 -24.14
N ILE A 236 -8.48 -8.34 -22.87
CA ILE A 236 -7.61 -8.65 -21.73
C ILE A 236 -7.38 -10.14 -21.63
N VAL A 237 -8.45 -10.95 -21.66
CA VAL A 237 -8.36 -12.42 -21.65
C VAL A 237 -7.47 -12.93 -22.77
N LYS A 238 -7.69 -12.44 -24.01
CA LYS A 238 -6.89 -12.83 -25.17
C LYS A 238 -5.41 -12.45 -25.04
N LYS A 239 -5.12 -11.28 -24.46
CA LYS A 239 -3.76 -10.76 -24.36
C LYS A 239 -2.99 -11.36 -23.20
N THR A 240 -3.66 -11.57 -22.06
CA THR A 240 -3.01 -12.05 -20.82
C THR A 240 -3.04 -13.54 -20.65
N GLU A 241 -3.92 -14.24 -21.37
CA GLU A 241 -4.25 -15.67 -21.20
C GLU A 241 -4.81 -16.02 -19.81
N ILE A 242 -5.17 -14.99 -19.01
CA ILE A 242 -5.82 -15.15 -17.71
C ILE A 242 -7.29 -15.52 -17.92
N LYS A 243 -7.82 -16.42 -17.08
CA LYS A 243 -9.22 -16.83 -17.14
C LYS A 243 -10.16 -15.65 -16.99
N LYS A 244 -11.25 -15.64 -17.77
CA LYS A 244 -12.24 -14.56 -17.81
C LYS A 244 -12.79 -14.21 -16.43
N ASP A 245 -13.11 -15.21 -15.60
CA ASP A 245 -13.64 -15.00 -14.26
C ASP A 245 -12.68 -14.18 -13.35
N PHE A 246 -11.37 -14.37 -13.49
CA PHE A 246 -10.38 -13.58 -12.76
C PHE A 246 -10.28 -12.15 -13.30
N VAL A 247 -10.34 -11.97 -14.62
CA VAL A 247 -10.37 -10.64 -15.24
C VAL A 247 -11.59 -9.86 -14.76
N GLU A 248 -12.77 -10.45 -14.84
CA GLU A 248 -14.03 -9.84 -14.38
C GLU A 248 -13.99 -9.53 -12.88
N LYS A 249 -13.43 -10.44 -12.07
CA LYS A 249 -13.25 -10.23 -10.62
C LYS A 249 -12.41 -9.00 -10.33
N VAL A 250 -11.24 -8.84 -10.98
CA VAL A 250 -10.37 -7.68 -10.77
C VAL A 250 -11.04 -6.39 -11.23
N CYS A 251 -11.72 -6.40 -12.39
CA CYS A 251 -12.51 -5.27 -12.87
C CYS A 251 -13.58 -4.85 -11.83
N GLN A 252 -14.32 -5.82 -11.30
CA GLN A 252 -15.34 -5.57 -10.29
C GLN A 252 -14.76 -5.05 -8.96
N MET A 253 -13.61 -5.59 -8.52
CA MET A 253 -12.91 -5.07 -7.35
C MET A 253 -12.49 -3.61 -7.55
N HIS A 254 -11.95 -3.28 -8.72
CA HIS A 254 -11.58 -1.91 -9.08
C HIS A 254 -12.78 -0.97 -9.02
N GLU A 255 -13.89 -1.33 -9.65
CA GLU A 255 -15.12 -0.54 -9.67
C GLU A 255 -15.75 -0.39 -8.28
N ASN A 256 -15.95 -1.50 -7.56
CA ASN A 256 -16.63 -1.47 -6.26
C ASN A 256 -15.83 -0.73 -5.18
N SER A 257 -14.52 -0.65 -5.33
CA SER A 257 -13.64 0.00 -4.33
C SER A 257 -13.37 1.48 -4.61
N TRP A 258 -13.91 2.06 -5.71
CA TRP A 258 -13.61 3.44 -6.08
C TRP A 258 -13.86 4.44 -4.95
N HIS A 259 -14.91 4.22 -4.12
CA HIS A 259 -15.24 5.06 -2.97
C HIS A 259 -14.15 5.09 -1.88
N LYS A 260 -13.22 4.12 -1.88
CA LYS A 260 -12.10 4.09 -0.93
C LYS A 260 -10.99 5.07 -1.33
N ARG A 261 -10.90 5.39 -2.61
CA ARG A 261 -9.88 6.26 -3.23
C ARG A 261 -10.31 7.72 -3.34
N LEU A 262 -11.54 8.02 -2.96
CA LEU A 262 -12.09 9.37 -3.02
C LEU A 262 -12.32 9.94 -1.62
N PRO A 263 -12.23 11.28 -1.47
CA PRO A 263 -12.66 11.93 -0.25
C PRO A 263 -14.16 11.67 0.00
N PRO A 264 -14.64 11.87 1.25
CA PRO A 264 -16.05 11.73 1.56
C PRO A 264 -16.93 12.57 0.63
N LYS A 265 -17.99 11.97 0.09
CA LYS A 265 -18.98 12.71 -0.72
C LYS A 265 -19.64 13.77 0.15
N ARG A 266 -19.81 14.98 -0.41
CA ARG A 266 -20.51 16.10 0.22
C ARG A 266 -21.77 16.41 -0.55
N VAL A 267 -22.80 16.94 0.14
CA VAL A 267 -23.92 17.58 -0.53
C VAL A 267 -23.39 18.89 -1.12
N VAL A 268 -23.47 19.05 -2.42
CA VAL A 268 -23.06 20.26 -3.13
C VAL A 268 -24.31 20.92 -3.68
N GLN A 269 -24.46 22.22 -3.44
CA GLN A 269 -25.61 22.98 -3.89
C GLN A 269 -25.54 23.38 -5.37
N ASN A 270 -24.34 23.26 -5.98
CA ASN A 270 -24.12 23.65 -7.37
C ASN A 270 -23.18 22.67 -8.09
N MET A 271 -23.62 22.15 -9.24
CA MET A 271 -22.81 21.26 -10.11
C MET A 271 -21.48 21.88 -10.56
N ASP A 272 -21.42 23.22 -10.64
CA ASP A 272 -20.18 23.93 -11.02
C ASP A 272 -19.08 23.79 -9.96
N GLU A 273 -19.42 23.62 -8.67
CA GLU A 273 -18.45 23.32 -7.63
C GLU A 273 -17.88 21.89 -7.74
N ILE A 274 -18.72 20.93 -8.15
CA ILE A 274 -18.28 19.55 -8.39
C ILE A 274 -17.31 19.54 -9.56
N ASN A 275 -17.64 20.19 -10.66
CA ASN A 275 -16.81 20.25 -11.85
C ASN A 275 -15.46 20.95 -11.58
N LYS A 276 -15.46 22.03 -10.79
CA LYS A 276 -14.22 22.70 -10.36
C LYS A 276 -13.35 21.81 -9.47
N LEU A 277 -13.95 21.02 -8.59
CA LEU A 277 -13.23 20.05 -7.73
C LEU A 277 -12.65 18.91 -8.57
N ILE A 278 -13.43 18.34 -9.49
CA ILE A 278 -12.97 17.27 -10.39
C ILE A 278 -11.81 17.79 -11.26
N THR A 279 -11.95 18.99 -11.86
CA THR A 279 -10.88 19.59 -12.68
C THR A 279 -9.61 19.91 -11.88
N ARG A 280 -9.72 20.27 -10.58
CA ARG A 280 -8.56 20.42 -9.70
C ARG A 280 -7.90 19.06 -9.43
N MET A 281 -8.70 18.05 -9.05
CA MET A 281 -8.19 16.72 -8.76
C MET A 281 -7.54 16.06 -9.99
N GLU A 282 -8.07 16.29 -11.21
CA GLU A 282 -7.48 15.82 -12.47
C GLU A 282 -6.16 16.53 -12.77
N LYS A 283 -6.03 17.82 -12.47
CA LYS A 283 -4.77 18.54 -12.60
C LYS A 283 -3.72 18.07 -11.58
N ASP A 284 -4.13 17.82 -10.34
CA ASP A 284 -3.25 17.32 -9.28
C ASP A 284 -2.85 15.85 -9.50
N ALA A 285 -3.66 15.07 -10.23
CA ALA A 285 -3.36 13.68 -10.61
C ALA A 285 -2.44 13.55 -11.85
N ASN A 286 -2.24 14.64 -12.59
CA ASN A 286 -1.40 14.67 -13.80
C ASN A 286 -0.03 15.33 -13.56
N ILE A 287 0.37 15.54 -12.30
CA ILE A 287 1.72 16.01 -11.91
C ILE A 287 2.61 14.81 -11.62
#